data_6e4eddb873ec5e8508c034cd3bf3c02d
#
_entry.id   6e4eddb873ec5e8508c034cd3bf3c02d
#
_cell.length_a   1.000
_cell.length_b   1.000
_cell.length_c   1.000
_cell.angle_alpha   90.00
_cell.angle_beta   90.00
_cell.angle_gamma   90.00
#
_symmetry.space_group_name_H-M   'P 1'
#
loop_
_entity.id
_entity.type
_entity.pdbx_description
1 polymer ?
#
loop_
_entity_poly.entity_id
_entity_poly.type
_entity_poly.pdbx_seq_one_letter_code
_entity_poly.pdbx_strand_id
1 'polypeptide(L)'
;MRELLLTWFRENGRDLPWRRTTDPYAILVSEVMLQQTQVERVIPRWHAWLQRWPTAAALAAATPADAIREWQGLGYNRRAVNLHRAARTVALPG
;
A
#
# COMPACT_ATOMS: atom_id res chain seq x y z
N MET A 1 -26.37 -10.39 0.66
CA MET A 1 -25.41 -9.28 0.92
C MET A 1 -24.66 -9.48 2.21
N ARG A 2 -25.40 -9.65 3.32
CA ARG A 2 -24.75 -9.87 4.61
C ARG A 2 -23.87 -11.12 4.60
N GLU A 3 -24.34 -12.19 3.98
CA GLU A 3 -23.60 -13.43 3.90
C GLU A 3 -22.32 -13.31 3.10
N LEU A 4 -22.36 -12.50 2.01
CA LEU A 4 -21.17 -12.23 1.22
C LEU A 4 -20.13 -11.46 2.04
N LEU A 5 -20.58 -10.50 2.84
CA LEU A 5 -19.69 -9.75 3.73
C LEU A 5 -19.06 -10.66 4.77
N LEU A 6 -19.86 -11.54 5.38
CA LEU A 6 -19.36 -12.48 6.38
C LEU A 6 -18.34 -13.45 5.76
N THR A 7 -18.63 -13.95 4.58
CA THR A 7 -17.70 -14.82 3.86
C THR A 7 -16.40 -14.08 3.54
N TRP A 8 -16.54 -12.84 3.07
CA TRP A 8 -15.37 -12.01 2.76
C TRP A 8 -14.52 -11.80 4.02
N PHE A 9 -15.17 -11.52 5.16
CA PHE A 9 -14.45 -11.33 6.43
C PHE A 9 -13.76 -12.62 6.89
N ARG A 10 -14.37 -13.78 6.67
CA ARG A 10 -13.74 -15.05 7.04
C ARG A 10 -12.50 -15.32 6.21
N GLU A 11 -12.58 -15.03 4.90
CA GLU A 11 -11.48 -15.28 3.99
C GLU A 11 -10.40 -14.22 4.09
N ASN A 12 -10.79 -12.95 4.25
CA ASN A 12 -9.88 -11.82 4.26
C ASN A 12 -9.71 -11.22 5.65
N GLY A 13 -10.50 -11.67 6.61
CA GLY A 13 -10.41 -11.23 8.01
C GLY A 13 -9.30 -11.89 8.77
N ARG A 14 -8.50 -12.68 8.07
CA ARG A 14 -7.29 -13.19 8.66
C ARG A 14 -6.42 -12.02 9.05
N ASP A 15 -5.49 -12.32 9.86
CA ASP A 15 -4.48 -11.46 10.40
C ASP A 15 -3.69 -10.73 9.30
N LEU A 16 -4.34 -9.79 8.65
CA LEU A 16 -3.67 -8.99 7.63
C LEU A 16 -2.77 -7.97 8.31
N PRO A 17 -1.53 -7.80 7.83
CA PRO A 17 -0.56 -6.92 8.50
C PRO A 17 -1.06 -5.48 8.68
N TRP A 18 -1.77 -4.96 7.69
CA TRP A 18 -2.26 -3.57 7.76
C TRP A 18 -3.42 -3.37 8.74
N ARG A 19 -3.99 -4.44 9.25
CA ARG A 19 -5.02 -4.34 10.28
C ARG A 19 -4.42 -4.10 11.66
N ARG A 20 -3.14 -4.40 11.83
CA ARG A 20 -2.45 -4.23 13.10
C ARG A 20 -1.86 -2.85 13.26
N THR A 21 -1.85 -2.06 12.20
CA THR A 21 -1.29 -0.72 12.25
C THR A 21 -2.39 0.32 12.28
N THR A 22 -2.12 1.44 12.96
CA THR A 22 -2.98 2.61 12.92
C THR A 22 -2.35 3.73 12.09
N ASP A 23 -1.21 3.46 11.47
CA ASP A 23 -0.51 4.45 10.66
C ASP A 23 -1.26 4.69 9.35
N PRO A 24 -1.81 5.89 9.13
CA PRO A 24 -2.56 6.18 7.90
C PRO A 24 -1.76 5.95 6.62
N TYR A 25 -0.46 6.22 6.65
CA TYR A 25 0.40 5.99 5.49
C TYR A 25 0.48 4.50 5.15
N ALA A 26 0.72 3.66 6.15
CA ALA A 26 0.82 2.22 5.93
C ALA A 26 -0.49 1.65 5.40
N ILE A 27 -1.62 2.13 5.93
CA ILE A 27 -2.95 1.70 5.47
C ILE A 27 -3.19 2.16 4.04
N LEU A 28 -2.83 3.39 3.71
CA LEU A 28 -2.97 3.91 2.35
C LEU A 28 -2.17 3.06 1.35
N VAL A 29 -0.95 2.68 1.69
CA VAL A 29 -0.13 1.83 0.83
C VAL A 29 -0.85 0.52 0.55
N SER A 30 -1.41 -0.11 1.59
CA SER A 30 -2.14 -1.36 1.42
C SER A 30 -3.36 -1.19 0.50
N GLU A 31 -4.11 -0.11 0.68
CA GLU A 31 -5.30 0.15 -0.14
C GLU A 31 -4.95 0.32 -1.61
N VAL A 32 -3.89 1.08 -1.89
CA VAL A 32 -3.46 1.30 -3.27
C VAL A 32 -2.95 0.00 -3.89
N MET A 33 -2.19 -0.78 -3.14
CA MET A 33 -1.68 -2.06 -3.64
C MET A 33 -2.80 -3.07 -3.88
N LEU A 34 -3.85 -3.05 -3.05
CA LEU A 34 -4.98 -3.97 -3.19
C LEU A 34 -5.88 -3.67 -4.39
N GLN A 35 -5.76 -2.48 -4.96
CA GLN A 35 -6.49 -2.17 -6.18
C GLN A 35 -6.01 -3.09 -7.30
N GLN A 36 -6.89 -3.98 -7.77
CA GLN A 36 -6.62 -4.89 -8.88
C GLN A 36 -5.47 -5.88 -8.64
N THR A 37 -5.10 -6.11 -7.38
CA THR A 37 -4.05 -7.06 -7.03
C THR A 37 -4.52 -7.92 -5.86
N GLN A 38 -4.27 -9.21 -5.94
CA GLN A 38 -4.70 -10.15 -4.91
C GLN A 38 -3.91 -9.99 -3.63
N VAL A 39 -4.58 -10.27 -2.51
CA VAL A 39 -4.01 -10.08 -1.16
C VAL A 39 -2.69 -10.82 -0.98
N GLU A 40 -2.62 -12.07 -1.46
CA GLU A 40 -1.41 -12.89 -1.29
C GLU A 40 -0.18 -12.27 -1.96
N ARG A 41 -0.39 -11.53 -3.03
CA ARG A 41 0.70 -10.86 -3.73
C ARG A 41 1.05 -9.54 -3.05
N VAL A 42 0.08 -8.92 -2.40
CA VAL A 42 0.29 -7.61 -1.76
C VAL A 42 1.07 -7.74 -0.46
N ILE A 43 0.80 -8.78 0.34
CA ILE A 43 1.42 -8.89 1.66
C ILE A 43 2.94 -8.75 1.63
N PRO A 44 3.70 -9.55 0.83
CA PRO A 44 5.15 -9.40 0.81
C PRO A 44 5.59 -8.06 0.22
N ARG A 45 4.87 -7.53 -0.75
CA ARG A 45 5.20 -6.24 -1.36
C ARG A 45 4.97 -5.09 -0.40
N TRP A 46 3.91 -5.16 0.41
CA TRP A 46 3.61 -4.16 1.42
C TRP A 46 4.72 -4.09 2.47
N HIS A 47 5.16 -5.24 2.95
CA HIS A 47 6.27 -5.30 3.90
C HIS A 47 7.56 -4.73 3.31
N ALA A 48 7.89 -5.11 2.09
CA ALA A 48 9.10 -4.62 1.42
C ALA A 48 9.05 -3.11 1.22
N TRP A 49 7.88 -2.61 0.81
CA TRP A 49 7.67 -1.18 0.60
C TRP A 49 7.90 -0.39 1.89
N LEU A 50 7.31 -0.85 3.01
CA LEU A 50 7.43 -0.15 4.28
C LEU A 50 8.81 -0.30 4.91
N GLN A 51 9.55 -1.35 4.59
CA GLN A 51 10.94 -1.45 5.00
C GLN A 51 11.80 -0.40 4.32
N ARG A 52 11.53 -0.16 3.05
CA ARG A 52 12.28 0.82 2.28
C ARG A 52 11.83 2.24 2.60
N TRP A 53 10.53 2.45 2.71
CA TRP A 53 9.94 3.76 3.00
C TRP A 53 8.93 3.64 4.13
N PRO A 54 9.39 3.70 5.38
CA PRO A 54 8.50 3.50 6.53
C PRO A 54 7.55 4.66 6.80
N THR A 55 7.80 5.82 6.21
CA THR A 55 6.95 7.00 6.39
C THR A 55 6.67 7.66 5.05
N ALA A 56 5.62 8.49 5.02
CA ALA A 56 5.32 9.27 3.83
C ALA A 56 6.49 10.21 3.47
N ALA A 57 7.17 10.75 4.48
CA ALA A 57 8.33 11.62 4.25
C ALA A 57 9.47 10.85 3.57
N ALA A 58 9.72 9.61 3.99
CA ALA A 58 10.74 8.78 3.37
C ALA A 58 10.42 8.51 1.90
N LEU A 59 9.16 8.18 1.61
CA LEU A 59 8.73 7.94 0.23
C LEU A 59 8.82 9.23 -0.60
N ALA A 60 8.42 10.35 -0.01
CA ALA A 60 8.47 11.64 -0.70
C ALA A 60 9.89 12.03 -1.09
N ALA A 61 10.88 11.62 -0.32
CA ALA A 61 12.28 11.88 -0.61
C ALA A 61 12.83 10.98 -1.72
N ALA A 62 12.14 9.88 -2.05
CA ALA A 62 12.53 8.99 -3.13
C ALA A 62 12.11 9.58 -4.48
N THR A 63 12.64 9.00 -5.56
CA THR A 63 12.23 9.39 -6.91
C THR A 63 11.03 8.56 -7.36
N PRO A 64 10.22 9.09 -8.31
CA PRO A 64 9.16 8.27 -8.91
C PRO A 64 9.70 6.99 -9.55
N ALA A 65 10.89 7.04 -10.12
CA ALA A 65 11.52 5.85 -10.72
C ALA A 65 11.78 4.77 -9.68
N ASP A 66 12.22 5.15 -8.48
CA ASP A 66 12.42 4.19 -7.39
C ASP A 66 11.10 3.54 -6.98
N ALA A 67 10.02 4.33 -6.88
CA ALA A 67 8.70 3.82 -6.55
C ALA A 67 8.22 2.82 -7.61
N ILE A 68 8.41 3.14 -8.88
CA ILE A 68 8.02 2.26 -9.98
C ILE A 68 8.79 0.94 -9.91
N ARG A 69 10.09 1.00 -9.64
CA ARG A 69 10.91 -0.22 -9.53
C ARG A 69 10.42 -1.12 -8.40
N GLU A 70 10.11 -0.55 -7.26
CA GLU A 70 9.62 -1.33 -6.12
C GLU A 70 8.22 -1.90 -6.39
N TRP A 71 7.47 -1.26 -7.29
CA TRP A 71 6.12 -1.69 -7.66
C TRP A 71 6.12 -2.86 -8.64
N GLN A 72 7.25 -3.24 -9.18
CA GLN A 72 7.34 -4.32 -10.19
C GLN A 72 6.64 -5.58 -9.71
N GLY A 73 5.90 -6.20 -10.63
CA GLY A 73 5.15 -7.40 -10.33
C GLY A 73 3.72 -7.15 -9.86
N LEU A 74 3.37 -5.92 -9.51
CA LEU A 74 2.01 -5.57 -9.11
C LEU A 74 1.16 -5.05 -10.27
N GLY A 75 1.79 -4.72 -11.40
CA GLY A 75 1.08 -4.15 -12.55
C GLY A 75 0.64 -2.70 -12.32
N TYR A 76 0.20 -2.06 -13.40
CA TYR A 76 -0.35 -0.69 -13.33
C TYR A 76 0.55 0.28 -12.57
N ASN A 77 1.74 0.53 -13.14
CA ASN A 77 2.78 1.37 -12.52
C ASN A 77 2.30 2.77 -12.15
N ARG A 78 1.24 3.26 -12.79
CA ARG A 78 0.67 4.57 -12.48
C ARG A 78 0.30 4.67 -10.99
N ARG A 79 -0.11 3.57 -10.38
CA ARG A 79 -0.46 3.55 -8.95
C ARG A 79 0.75 3.91 -8.09
N ALA A 80 1.94 3.42 -8.47
CA ALA A 80 3.16 3.75 -7.74
C ALA A 80 3.46 5.24 -7.82
N VAL A 81 3.31 5.83 -9.01
CA VAL A 81 3.52 7.25 -9.21
C VAL A 81 2.52 8.07 -8.41
N ASN A 82 1.25 7.65 -8.42
CA ASN A 82 0.20 8.33 -7.66
C ASN A 82 0.44 8.26 -6.18
N LEU A 83 0.89 7.11 -5.67
CA LEU A 83 1.19 6.94 -4.26
C LEU A 83 2.37 7.83 -3.85
N HIS A 84 3.40 7.89 -4.68
CA HIS A 84 4.55 8.77 -4.44
C HIS A 84 4.12 10.24 -4.39
N ARG A 85 3.25 10.64 -5.33
CA ARG A 85 2.73 12.00 -5.37
C ARG A 85 1.91 12.32 -4.12
N ALA A 86 1.07 11.37 -3.70
CA ALA A 86 0.27 11.53 -2.49
C ALA A 86 1.16 11.68 -1.26
N ALA A 87 2.24 10.90 -1.18
CA ALA A 87 3.19 10.98 -0.07
C ALA A 87 3.84 12.36 -0.02
N ARG A 88 4.21 12.91 -1.17
CA ARG A 88 4.80 14.25 -1.22
C ARG A 88 3.82 15.32 -0.73
N THR A 89 2.56 15.17 -1.09
CA THR A 89 1.52 16.11 -0.65
C THR A 89 1.33 16.06 0.85
N VAL A 90 1.30 14.87 1.42
CA VAL A 90 1.12 14.67 2.86
C VAL A 90 2.35 15.12 3.65
N ALA A 91 3.55 14.86 3.13
CA ALA A 91 4.81 15.16 3.81
C ALA A 91 5.17 16.65 3.79
N LEU A 92 4.65 17.40 2.82
CA LEU A 92 4.92 18.82 2.74
C LEU A 92 4.12 19.59 3.81
N PRO A 93 4.77 20.46 4.58
CA PRO A 93 4.05 21.26 5.54
C PRO A 93 3.10 22.23 4.84
N GLY A 94 1.91 22.24 5.27
CA GLY A 94 0.94 23.21 4.76
C GLY A 94 -0.04 22.93 3.91
#